data_1d4beac883db811359f042b77959d99c
#
_entry.id   1d4beac883db811359f042b77959d99c
#
_cell.length_a   1.000
_cell.length_b   1.000
_cell.length_c   1.000
_cell.angle_alpha   90.00
_cell.angle_beta   90.00
_cell.angle_gamma   90.00
#
_symmetry.space_group_name_H-M   'P 1'
#
loop_
_entity.id
_entity.type
_entity.pdbx_description
1 polymer ?
#
loop_
_entity_poly.entity_id
_entity_poly.type
_entity_poly.pdbx_seq_one_letter_code
_entity_poly.pdbx_strand_id
1 'polypeptide(L)'
;MTPALRYGHAATATALAFTTGAAWLTTRSHWLFAAALIYTAALFTWIATREYANHRRTVLEHDWARRRALGQQPPPLDPCCRLHHTSHGTAHDHLCTDPTRWHNHPEDAA
;
A
#
# COMPACT_ATOMS: atom_id res chain seq x y z
N MET A 1 -10.62 -11.21 7.88
CA MET A 1 -9.83 -9.96 8.02
C MET A 1 -8.39 -10.25 7.66
N THR A 2 -7.85 -9.59 6.64
CA THR A 2 -6.45 -9.77 6.25
C THR A 2 -5.52 -9.19 7.31
N PRO A 3 -4.32 -9.75 7.52
CA PRO A 3 -3.36 -9.24 8.50
C PRO A 3 -3.03 -7.75 8.25
N ALA A 4 -2.90 -7.33 6.98
CA ALA A 4 -2.66 -5.93 6.61
C ALA A 4 -3.75 -4.99 7.14
N LEU A 5 -5.02 -5.38 7.11
CA LEU A 5 -6.11 -4.58 7.62
C LEU A 5 -6.05 -4.42 9.15
N ARG A 6 -5.65 -5.49 9.87
CA ARG A 6 -5.45 -5.42 11.33
C ARG A 6 -4.31 -4.47 11.71
N TYR A 7 -3.19 -4.52 10.99
CA TYR A 7 -2.08 -3.60 11.19
C TYR A 7 -2.45 -2.16 10.85
N GLY A 8 -3.23 -1.95 9.77
CA GLY A 8 -3.74 -0.63 9.40
C GLY A 8 -4.61 -0.02 10.52
N HIS A 9 -5.55 -0.79 11.07
CA HIS A 9 -6.40 -0.32 12.17
C HIS A 9 -5.60 -0.06 13.46
N ALA A 10 -4.66 -0.95 13.80
CA ALA A 10 -3.80 -0.75 14.97
C ALA A 10 -2.95 0.52 14.82
N ALA A 11 -2.34 0.75 13.65
CA ALA A 11 -1.56 1.94 13.38
C ALA A 11 -2.41 3.23 13.46
N THR A 12 -3.64 3.20 12.95
CA THR A 12 -4.57 4.33 13.02
C THR A 12 -4.96 4.64 14.47
N ALA A 13 -5.30 3.63 15.26
CA ALA A 13 -5.64 3.80 16.68
C ALA A 13 -4.46 4.38 17.47
N THR A 14 -3.25 3.89 17.19
CA THR A 14 -2.01 4.39 17.82
C THR A 14 -1.75 5.85 17.43
N ALA A 15 -1.91 6.22 16.16
CA ALA A 15 -1.76 7.60 15.70
C ALA A 15 -2.73 8.54 16.41
N LEU A 16 -3.98 8.15 16.57
CA LEU A 16 -5.00 8.93 17.29
C LEU A 16 -4.64 9.11 18.78
N ALA A 17 -4.16 8.06 19.45
CA ALA A 17 -3.73 8.14 20.83
C ALA A 17 -2.55 9.11 21.02
N PHE A 18 -1.57 9.10 20.13
CA PHE A 18 -0.45 10.05 20.17
C PHE A 18 -0.88 11.48 19.87
N THR A 19 -1.81 11.67 18.95
CA THR A 19 -2.33 13.01 18.63
C THR A 19 -3.07 13.64 19.82
N THR A 20 -3.91 12.86 20.50
CA THR A 20 -4.62 13.32 21.70
C THR A 20 -3.65 13.60 22.86
N GLY A 21 -2.63 12.75 23.04
CA GLY A 21 -1.57 12.97 24.02
C GLY A 21 -0.76 14.23 23.74
N ALA A 22 -0.42 14.49 22.47
CA ALA A 22 0.28 15.70 22.08
C ALA A 22 -0.55 16.96 22.39
N ALA A 23 -1.85 16.97 22.07
CA ALA A 23 -2.75 18.08 22.36
C ALA A 23 -2.81 18.37 23.86
N TRP A 24 -2.87 17.33 24.70
CA TRP A 24 -2.84 17.48 26.16
C TRP A 24 -1.52 18.04 26.67
N LEU A 25 -0.37 17.60 26.13
CA LEU A 25 0.95 18.09 26.53
C LEU A 25 1.20 19.55 26.11
N THR A 26 0.64 20.01 25.01
CA THR A 26 0.73 21.41 24.60
C THR A 26 0.07 22.35 25.60
N THR A 27 -1.07 21.95 26.21
CA THR A 27 -1.73 22.71 27.26
C THR A 27 -0.90 22.82 28.54
N ARG A 28 0.06 21.93 28.74
CA ARG A 28 0.95 21.88 29.90
C ARG A 28 2.35 22.49 29.63
N SER A 29 2.51 23.16 28.49
CA SER A 29 3.78 23.79 28.07
C SER A 29 4.97 22.83 27.88
N HIS A 30 4.70 21.55 27.65
CA HIS A 30 5.71 20.52 27.37
C HIS A 30 5.96 20.35 25.87
N TRP A 31 6.41 21.39 25.20
CA TRP A 31 6.54 21.49 23.75
C TRP A 31 7.40 20.40 23.10
N LEU A 32 8.53 20.04 23.73
CA LEU A 32 9.42 19.02 23.17
C LEU A 32 8.75 17.64 23.12
N PHE A 33 8.04 17.29 24.18
CA PHE A 33 7.30 16.02 24.23
C PHE A 33 6.10 16.02 23.27
N ALA A 34 5.41 17.13 23.15
CA ALA A 34 4.32 17.29 22.19
C ALA A 34 4.83 17.12 20.74
N ALA A 35 5.97 17.74 20.39
CA ALA A 35 6.59 17.60 19.07
C ALA A 35 6.99 16.14 18.77
N ALA A 36 7.56 15.42 19.75
CA ALA A 36 7.90 14.02 19.60
C ALA A 36 6.67 13.14 19.35
N LEU A 37 5.55 13.39 20.07
CA LEU A 37 4.31 12.65 19.85
C LEU A 37 3.67 12.96 18.51
N ILE A 38 3.71 14.21 18.03
CA ILE A 38 3.22 14.57 16.68
C ILE A 38 4.03 13.85 15.60
N TYR A 39 5.36 13.84 15.72
CA TYR A 39 6.21 13.11 14.77
C TYR A 39 5.89 11.62 14.75
N THR A 40 5.72 11.01 15.91
CA THR A 40 5.36 9.59 16.04
C THR A 40 3.97 9.33 15.42
N ALA A 41 2.99 10.19 15.67
CA ALA A 41 1.66 10.10 15.07
C ALA A 41 1.72 10.19 13.53
N ALA A 42 2.56 11.06 12.98
CA ALA A 42 2.76 11.18 11.53
C ALA A 42 3.34 9.90 10.92
N LEU A 43 4.32 9.27 11.59
CA LEU A 43 4.89 7.98 11.17
C LEU A 43 3.83 6.87 11.14
N PHE A 44 3.02 6.74 12.19
CA PHE A 44 1.95 5.74 12.22
C PHE A 44 0.86 6.00 11.19
N THR A 45 0.54 7.26 10.93
CA THR A 45 -0.39 7.64 9.84
C THR A 45 0.17 7.22 8.48
N TRP A 46 1.45 7.46 8.24
CA TRP A 46 2.10 7.05 7.00
C TRP A 46 2.10 5.52 6.83
N ILE A 47 2.41 4.76 7.90
CA ILE A 47 2.34 3.30 7.90
C ILE A 47 0.91 2.84 7.59
N ALA A 48 -0.10 3.42 8.25
CA ALA A 48 -1.50 3.07 8.04
C ALA A 48 -1.93 3.29 6.57
N THR A 49 -1.59 4.43 5.97
CA THR A 49 -1.93 4.72 4.56
C THR A 49 -1.29 3.71 3.61
N ARG A 50 -0.05 3.31 3.89
CA ARG A 50 0.67 2.31 3.11
C ARG A 50 0.02 0.92 3.22
N GLU A 51 -0.38 0.51 4.43
CA GLU A 51 -1.06 -0.77 4.65
C GLU A 51 -2.44 -0.82 3.99
N TYR A 52 -3.22 0.25 4.04
CA TYR A 52 -4.49 0.33 3.33
C TYR A 52 -4.32 0.29 1.81
N ALA A 53 -3.30 0.94 1.26
CA ALA A 53 -2.99 0.87 -0.16
C ALA A 53 -2.62 -0.57 -0.59
N ASN A 54 -1.78 -1.24 0.20
CA ASN A 54 -1.42 -2.64 -0.02
C ASN A 54 -2.64 -3.57 0.03
N HIS A 55 -3.53 -3.37 1.01
CA HIS A 55 -4.75 -4.16 1.12
C HIS A 55 -5.66 -3.98 -0.09
N ARG A 56 -5.90 -2.74 -0.53
CA ARG A 56 -6.71 -2.47 -1.73
C ARG A 56 -6.15 -3.17 -2.96
N ARG A 57 -4.83 -3.12 -3.14
CA ARG A 57 -4.19 -3.80 -4.26
C ARG A 57 -4.36 -5.30 -4.21
N THR A 58 -4.16 -5.92 -3.04
CA THR A 58 -4.35 -7.38 -2.86
C THR A 58 -5.78 -7.79 -3.22
N VAL A 59 -6.78 -7.03 -2.82
CA VAL A 59 -8.18 -7.30 -3.16
C VAL A 59 -8.42 -7.22 -4.68
N LEU A 60 -7.87 -6.20 -5.35
CA LEU A 60 -7.98 -6.04 -6.80
C LEU A 60 -7.29 -7.18 -7.56
N GLU A 61 -6.09 -7.59 -7.12
CA GLU A 61 -5.34 -8.70 -7.71
C GLU A 61 -6.11 -10.02 -7.57
N HIS A 62 -6.72 -10.29 -6.41
CA HIS A 62 -7.56 -11.47 -6.19
C HIS A 62 -8.82 -11.47 -7.06
N ASP A 63 -9.52 -10.34 -7.16
CA ASP A 63 -10.71 -10.24 -8.01
C ASP A 63 -10.35 -10.42 -9.49
N TRP A 64 -9.25 -9.84 -9.94
CA TRP A 64 -8.73 -10.00 -11.28
C TRP A 64 -8.40 -11.46 -11.61
N ALA A 65 -7.67 -12.13 -10.72
CA ALA A 65 -7.32 -13.54 -10.86
C ALA A 65 -8.55 -14.43 -10.90
N ARG A 66 -9.55 -14.15 -10.05
CA ARG A 66 -10.82 -14.88 -10.02
C ARG A 66 -11.59 -14.72 -11.34
N ARG A 67 -11.71 -13.51 -11.88
CA ARG A 67 -12.39 -13.27 -13.18
C ARG A 67 -11.69 -14.01 -14.30
N ARG A 68 -10.36 -14.02 -14.32
CA ARG A 68 -9.58 -14.76 -15.31
C ARG A 68 -9.79 -16.27 -15.20
N ALA A 69 -9.87 -16.82 -14.00
CA ALA A 69 -10.17 -18.23 -13.76
C ALA A 69 -11.58 -18.64 -14.25
N LEU A 70 -12.52 -17.69 -14.30
CA LEU A 70 -13.87 -17.89 -14.85
C LEU A 70 -13.93 -17.73 -16.39
N GLY A 71 -12.78 -17.60 -17.08
CA GLY A 71 -12.72 -17.43 -18.53
C GLY A 71 -13.01 -16.00 -19.03
N GLN A 72 -13.16 -15.05 -18.12
CA GLN A 72 -13.29 -13.63 -18.47
C GLN A 72 -11.93 -13.05 -18.83
N GLN A 73 -11.91 -12.02 -19.66
CA GLN A 73 -10.70 -11.24 -19.96
C GLN A 73 -10.82 -9.86 -19.28
N PRO A 74 -10.52 -9.76 -17.98
CA PRO A 74 -10.56 -8.48 -17.29
C PRO A 74 -9.47 -7.55 -17.84
N PRO A 75 -9.70 -6.22 -17.87
CA PRO A 75 -8.68 -5.28 -18.28
C PRO A 75 -7.47 -5.36 -17.33
N PRO A 76 -6.25 -5.05 -17.83
CA PRO A 76 -5.06 -5.01 -16.99
C PRO A 76 -5.25 -4.02 -15.84
N LEU A 77 -4.69 -4.34 -14.68
CA LEU A 77 -4.71 -3.44 -13.53
C LEU A 77 -3.80 -2.23 -13.78
N ASP A 78 -4.11 -1.10 -13.18
CA ASP A 78 -3.26 0.09 -13.20
C ASP A 78 -2.77 0.42 -11.76
N PRO A 79 -1.46 0.33 -11.50
CA PRO A 79 -0.37 -0.17 -12.35
C PRO A 79 -0.44 -1.69 -12.57
N CYS A 80 -0.02 -2.17 -13.74
CA CYS A 80 -0.20 -3.58 -14.17
C CYS A 80 0.52 -4.60 -13.27
N CYS A 81 1.64 -4.22 -12.65
CA CYS A 81 2.37 -5.03 -11.68
C CYS A 81 3.12 -4.16 -10.67
N ARG A 82 3.61 -4.79 -9.59
CA ARG A 82 4.36 -4.08 -8.55
C ARG A 82 5.67 -3.49 -9.08
N LEU A 83 6.38 -4.23 -9.92
CA LEU A 83 7.65 -3.79 -10.45
C LEU A 83 7.49 -2.59 -11.38
N HIS A 84 6.43 -2.54 -12.19
CA HIS A 84 6.08 -1.38 -13.02
C HIS A 84 5.88 -0.11 -12.17
N HIS A 85 5.20 -0.24 -11.03
CA HIS A 85 4.99 0.89 -10.12
C HIS A 85 6.30 1.40 -9.50
N THR A 86 7.19 0.49 -9.05
CA THR A 86 8.45 0.87 -8.38
C THR A 86 9.53 1.32 -9.35
N SER A 87 9.54 0.81 -10.57
CA SER A 87 10.51 1.13 -11.63
C SER A 87 10.07 2.29 -12.53
N HIS A 88 8.98 3.00 -12.18
CA HIS A 88 8.40 4.07 -13.00
C HIS A 88 8.15 3.64 -14.47
N GLY A 89 7.71 2.41 -14.66
CA GLY A 89 7.31 1.90 -15.96
C GLY A 89 8.41 1.23 -16.79
N THR A 90 9.64 1.11 -16.28
CA THR A 90 10.77 0.56 -17.02
C THR A 90 10.89 -0.95 -16.94
N ALA A 91 10.33 -1.58 -15.91
CA ALA A 91 10.42 -3.03 -15.71
C ALA A 91 9.06 -3.62 -15.33
N HIS A 92 8.84 -4.88 -15.72
CA HIS A 92 7.64 -5.66 -15.43
C HIS A 92 8.00 -6.97 -14.74
N ASP A 93 7.11 -7.44 -13.87
CA ASP A 93 7.24 -8.71 -13.18
C ASP A 93 6.57 -9.82 -14.03
N HIS A 94 6.96 -11.08 -13.80
CA HIS A 94 6.35 -12.27 -14.40
C HIS A 94 4.86 -12.44 -14.04
N LEU A 95 4.40 -11.79 -12.95
CA LEU A 95 3.01 -11.71 -12.54
C LEU A 95 2.28 -10.47 -13.11
N CYS A 96 2.84 -9.83 -14.13
CA CYS A 96 2.21 -8.67 -14.76
C CYS A 96 0.84 -9.02 -15.33
N THR A 97 -0.16 -8.19 -15.06
CA THR A 97 -1.54 -8.38 -15.56
C THR A 97 -1.73 -7.94 -17.01
N ASP A 98 -0.73 -7.28 -17.61
CA ASP A 98 -0.76 -6.84 -19.01
C ASP A 98 -0.10 -7.90 -19.90
N PRO A 99 -0.89 -8.66 -20.69
CA PRO A 99 -0.37 -9.72 -21.55
C PRO A 99 0.47 -9.18 -22.72
N THR A 100 0.33 -7.94 -23.13
CA THR A 100 1.07 -7.36 -24.25
C THR A 100 2.54 -7.11 -23.93
N ARG A 101 2.88 -7.10 -22.64
CA ARG A 101 4.23 -6.82 -22.15
C ARG A 101 5.08 -8.08 -21.96
N TRP A 102 4.49 -9.27 -21.96
CA TRP A 102 5.20 -10.53 -21.81
C TRP A 102 6.03 -10.89 -23.05
N HIS A 103 5.60 -10.44 -24.24
CA HIS A 103 6.28 -10.73 -25.51
C HIS A 103 7.47 -9.81 -25.80
N ASN A 104 7.72 -8.80 -25.00
CA ASN A 104 8.82 -7.85 -25.20
C ASN A 104 10.04 -8.14 -24.32
N HIS A 105 10.12 -9.32 -23.70
CA HIS A 105 11.33 -9.72 -22.98
C HIS A 105 12.38 -10.19 -24.00
N PRO A 106 13.55 -9.53 -24.07
CA PRO A 106 14.57 -9.86 -25.07
C PRO A 106 15.21 -11.26 -24.91
N GLU A 107 14.89 -11.98 -23.83
CA GLU A 107 15.40 -13.34 -23.58
C GLU A 107 14.63 -14.43 -24.34
N ASP A 108 13.42 -14.17 -24.86
CA ASP A 108 12.65 -15.15 -25.65
C ASP A 108 13.01 -15.12 -27.16
N ALA A 109 13.97 -14.28 -27.57
CA ALA A 109 14.44 -14.13 -28.94
C ALA A 109 15.76 -14.87 -29.25
N ALA A 110 16.16 -15.77 -28.32
CA ALA A 110 17.38 -16.58 -28.50
C ALA A 110 17.07 -18.03 -28.91
#